data_30a58ef2d37bfc2652527adbc544d547
#
_entry.id   30a58ef2d37bfc2652527adbc544d547
#
_cell.length_a   1.000
_cell.length_b   1.000
_cell.length_c   1.000
_cell.angle_alpha   90.00
_cell.angle_beta   90.00
_cell.angle_gamma   90.00
#
_symmetry.space_group_name_H-M   'P 1'
#
loop_
_entity.id
_entity.type
_entity.pdbx_description
1 polymer ?
#
loop_
_entity_poly.entity_id
_entity_poly.type
_entity_poly.pdbx_seq_one_letter_code
_entity_poly.pdbx_strand_id
1 'polypeptide(L)'
;MCCCAPPPYGGETGEAVKHKKLTLITAAALAVLIIAGLFLWRYFQTPPDAGEKTVTVEVIHADGAVKDFTVKTDEAYLGGVLEQENIAQGQQGQYGLFITTVDGETADDSLEQWWCVTKSGGRVDTGADTTPIADGDHFELTLKTGY
;
A
#
# COMPACT_ATOMS: atom_id res chain seq x y z
N MET A 1 44.24 9.19 77.31
CA MET A 1 44.02 7.98 76.44
C MET A 1 42.83 8.27 75.61
N CYS A 2 43.10 8.53 74.37
CA CYS A 2 42.14 9.17 73.48
C CYS A 2 41.45 8.12 72.60
N CYS A 3 40.14 8.13 72.66
CA CYS A 3 39.32 7.36 71.67
C CYS A 3 38.81 8.31 70.58
N CYS A 4 39.32 8.20 69.41
CA CYS A 4 38.77 8.85 68.22
C CYS A 4 37.77 7.94 67.60
N ALA A 5 36.51 8.38 67.54
CA ALA A 5 35.45 7.75 66.69
C ALA A 5 35.47 8.34 65.26
N PRO A 6 35.31 7.57 64.26
CA PRO A 6 35.16 8.06 62.87
C PRO A 6 33.75 8.59 62.59
N PRO A 7 33.58 9.54 61.69
CA PRO A 7 32.30 10.15 61.39
C PRO A 7 31.43 9.23 60.50
N PRO A 8 30.08 9.36 60.53
CA PRO A 8 29.17 8.58 59.72
C PRO A 8 29.14 9.11 58.32
N TYR A 9 29.21 8.20 57.40
CA TYR A 9 28.99 8.46 55.98
C TYR A 9 27.53 8.76 55.70
N GLY A 10 27.27 9.97 55.29
CA GLY A 10 26.00 10.38 54.76
C GLY A 10 25.96 10.19 53.25
N GLY A 11 24.97 9.47 52.81
CA GLY A 11 24.12 9.83 51.72
C GLY A 11 24.66 9.89 50.28
N GLU A 12 24.63 8.75 49.60
CA GLU A 12 24.61 8.71 48.11
C GLU A 12 23.38 7.97 47.65
N THR A 13 22.21 8.60 47.71
CA THR A 13 20.97 7.97 47.18
C THR A 13 20.20 8.89 46.22
N GLY A 14 20.74 10.08 45.89
CA GLY A 14 20.03 11.07 45.09
C GLY A 14 20.22 10.90 43.55
N GLU A 15 21.39 10.48 43.10
CA GLU A 15 21.72 10.46 41.68
C GLU A 15 21.19 9.21 40.94
N ALA A 16 21.25 8.04 41.54
CA ALA A 16 20.77 6.79 40.93
C ALA A 16 19.26 6.78 40.67
N VAL A 17 18.49 7.54 41.46
CA VAL A 17 17.01 7.65 41.26
C VAL A 17 16.67 8.57 40.09
N LYS A 18 17.48 9.60 39.84
CA LYS A 18 17.29 10.57 38.77
C LYS A 18 17.55 9.92 37.39
N HIS A 19 18.58 9.09 37.27
CA HIS A 19 18.88 8.37 36.04
C HIS A 19 17.85 7.27 35.73
N LYS A 20 17.34 6.55 36.71
CA LYS A 20 16.27 5.56 36.53
C LYS A 20 14.96 6.18 36.07
N LYS A 21 14.60 7.38 36.55
CA LYS A 21 13.40 8.09 36.07
C LYS A 21 13.58 8.63 34.67
N LEU A 22 14.76 9.11 34.32
CA LEU A 22 15.06 9.63 32.99
C LEU A 22 15.04 8.49 31.94
N THR A 23 15.63 7.33 32.24
CA THR A 23 15.58 6.15 31.37
C THR A 23 14.18 5.57 31.21
N LEU A 24 13.35 5.61 32.23
CA LEU A 24 11.94 5.20 32.12
C LEU A 24 11.13 6.15 31.22
N ILE A 25 11.36 7.46 31.31
CA ILE A 25 10.69 8.47 30.48
C ILE A 25 11.11 8.32 29.01
N THR A 26 12.41 8.10 28.73
CA THR A 26 12.89 7.88 27.35
C THR A 26 12.39 6.58 26.75
N ALA A 27 12.32 5.51 27.54
CA ALA A 27 11.74 4.24 27.09
C ALA A 27 10.24 4.34 26.78
N ALA A 28 9.49 5.07 27.61
CA ALA A 28 8.07 5.33 27.37
C ALA A 28 7.84 6.19 26.12
N ALA A 29 8.65 7.22 25.91
CA ALA A 29 8.58 8.06 24.71
C ALA A 29 8.87 7.27 23.43
N LEU A 30 9.89 6.39 23.44
CA LEU A 30 10.20 5.49 22.33
C LEU A 30 9.05 4.51 22.04
N ALA A 31 8.44 3.93 23.07
CA ALA A 31 7.31 3.04 22.92
C ALA A 31 6.11 3.75 22.27
N VAL A 32 5.82 4.98 22.68
CA VAL A 32 4.75 5.80 22.07
C VAL A 32 5.04 6.10 20.61
N LEU A 33 6.29 6.43 20.25
CA LEU A 33 6.68 6.67 18.84
C LEU A 33 6.56 5.40 17.98
N ILE A 34 6.92 4.25 18.51
CA ILE A 34 6.77 2.97 17.80
C ILE A 34 5.29 2.64 17.60
N ILE A 35 4.46 2.80 18.62
CA ILE A 35 3.01 2.57 18.54
C ILE A 35 2.38 3.54 17.55
N ALA A 36 2.72 4.81 17.60
CA ALA A 36 2.24 5.81 16.65
C ALA A 36 2.69 5.50 15.23
N GLY A 37 3.94 5.08 15.02
CA GLY A 37 4.47 4.65 13.73
C GLY A 37 3.73 3.43 13.17
N LEU A 38 3.48 2.42 13.99
CA LEU A 38 2.71 1.22 13.61
C LEU A 38 1.24 1.58 13.30
N PHE A 39 0.66 2.52 14.05
CA PHE A 39 -0.71 2.97 13.82
C PHE A 39 -0.82 3.77 12.51
N LEU A 40 0.14 4.67 12.25
CA LEU A 40 0.23 5.39 10.97
C LEU A 40 0.44 4.40 9.81
N TRP A 41 1.36 3.46 9.95
CA TRP A 41 1.62 2.46 8.92
C TRP A 41 0.36 1.65 8.60
N ARG A 42 -0.38 1.22 9.61
CA ARG A 42 -1.64 0.51 9.44
C ARG A 42 -2.75 1.39 8.83
N TYR A 43 -2.74 2.69 9.12
CA TYR A 43 -3.70 3.65 8.56
C TYR A 43 -3.46 3.89 7.07
N PHE A 44 -2.21 3.83 6.61
CA PHE A 44 -1.86 3.97 5.19
C PHE A 44 -1.97 2.65 4.39
N GLN A 45 -2.09 1.50 5.05
CA GLN A 45 -2.46 0.25 4.39
C GLN A 45 -3.98 0.21 4.32
N THR A 46 -4.55 0.67 3.20
CA THR A 46 -5.99 0.51 2.94
C THR A 46 -6.25 -0.99 2.73
N PRO A 47 -6.91 -1.70 3.67
CA PRO A 47 -7.29 -3.07 3.40
C PRO A 47 -8.34 -3.07 2.28
N PRO A 48 -8.38 -4.08 1.41
CA PRO A 48 -9.46 -4.22 0.45
C PRO A 48 -10.80 -4.32 1.20
N ASP A 49 -11.81 -3.59 0.72
CA ASP A 49 -13.14 -3.66 1.28
C ASP A 49 -13.69 -5.07 1.15
N ALA A 50 -14.27 -5.60 2.22
CA ALA A 50 -14.95 -6.89 2.20
C ALA A 50 -16.41 -6.70 1.80
N GLY A 51 -16.90 -7.53 0.88
CA GLY A 51 -18.28 -7.53 0.41
C GLY A 51 -18.42 -7.19 -1.08
N GLU A 52 -19.64 -7.21 -1.57
CA GLU A 52 -19.97 -6.89 -2.96
C GLU A 52 -19.67 -5.40 -3.24
N LYS A 53 -18.87 -5.15 -4.27
CA LYS A 53 -18.42 -3.83 -4.73
C LYS A 53 -18.85 -3.62 -6.15
N THR A 54 -19.08 -2.38 -6.53
CA THR A 54 -19.28 -1.98 -7.93
C THR A 54 -18.05 -1.20 -8.39
N VAL A 55 -17.33 -1.75 -9.35
CA VAL A 55 -16.12 -1.14 -9.92
C VAL A 55 -16.37 -0.84 -11.39
N THR A 56 -15.94 0.33 -11.85
CA THR A 56 -15.97 0.69 -13.26
C THR A 56 -14.58 0.55 -13.85
N VAL A 57 -14.47 -0.15 -14.96
CA VAL A 57 -13.24 -0.30 -15.74
C VAL A 57 -13.48 0.32 -17.12
N GLU A 58 -12.79 1.42 -17.40
CA GLU A 58 -12.80 2.10 -18.69
C GLU A 58 -11.61 1.61 -19.54
N VAL A 59 -11.88 1.17 -20.74
CA VAL A 59 -10.85 0.72 -21.70
C VAL A 59 -10.73 1.74 -22.80
N ILE A 60 -9.53 2.26 -23.02
CA ILE A 60 -9.22 3.27 -24.03
C ILE A 60 -8.26 2.64 -25.04
N HIS A 61 -8.80 2.32 -26.23
CA HIS A 61 -8.10 1.66 -27.32
C HIS A 61 -7.15 2.59 -28.08
N ALA A 62 -6.27 2.02 -28.93
CA ALA A 62 -5.32 2.79 -29.74
C ALA A 62 -5.99 3.76 -30.71
N ASP A 63 -7.17 3.44 -31.22
CA ASP A 63 -7.96 4.28 -32.13
C ASP A 63 -8.74 5.39 -31.41
N GLY A 64 -8.65 5.45 -30.07
CA GLY A 64 -9.39 6.37 -29.23
C GLY A 64 -10.81 5.93 -28.89
N ALA A 65 -11.20 4.70 -29.26
CA ALA A 65 -12.46 4.15 -28.81
C ALA A 65 -12.43 3.91 -27.30
N VAL A 66 -13.53 4.24 -26.62
CA VAL A 66 -13.68 4.08 -25.17
C VAL A 66 -14.81 3.12 -24.89
N LYS A 67 -14.58 2.18 -23.98
CA LYS A 67 -15.57 1.19 -23.57
C LYS A 67 -15.56 1.02 -22.05
N ASP A 68 -16.72 1.16 -21.42
CA ASP A 68 -16.91 1.05 -19.99
C ASP A 68 -17.47 -0.32 -19.61
N PHE A 69 -16.86 -0.92 -18.59
CA PHE A 69 -17.34 -2.13 -17.93
C PHE A 69 -17.70 -1.79 -16.49
N THR A 70 -18.96 -1.99 -16.11
CA THR A 70 -19.38 -1.87 -14.70
C THR A 70 -19.51 -3.28 -14.12
N VAL A 71 -18.63 -3.61 -13.20
CA VAL A 71 -18.51 -4.96 -12.63
C VAL A 71 -18.94 -4.95 -11.17
N LYS A 72 -19.79 -5.90 -10.80
CA LYS A 72 -20.10 -6.22 -9.42
C LYS A 72 -19.26 -7.41 -8.98
N THR A 73 -18.50 -7.21 -7.91
CA THR A 73 -17.51 -8.21 -7.47
C THR A 73 -17.31 -8.17 -5.97
N ASP A 74 -16.91 -9.29 -5.42
CA ASP A 74 -16.39 -9.43 -4.04
C ASP A 74 -14.86 -9.57 -4.01
N GLU A 75 -14.21 -9.47 -5.19
CA GLU A 75 -12.77 -9.53 -5.30
C GLU A 75 -12.09 -8.43 -4.47
N ALA A 76 -10.90 -8.76 -3.99
CA ALA A 76 -10.09 -7.84 -3.16
C ALA A 76 -9.22 -6.90 -4.01
N TYR A 77 -8.85 -7.35 -5.21
CA TYR A 77 -7.87 -6.70 -6.08
C TYR A 77 -8.37 -6.57 -7.50
N LEU A 78 -7.83 -5.58 -8.22
CA LEU A 78 -8.18 -5.30 -9.60
C LEU A 78 -7.94 -6.49 -10.54
N GLY A 79 -6.86 -7.26 -10.33
CA GLY A 79 -6.55 -8.44 -11.14
C GLY A 79 -7.70 -9.44 -11.18
N GLY A 80 -8.30 -9.74 -10.02
CA GLY A 80 -9.46 -10.63 -9.93
C GLY A 80 -10.68 -10.12 -10.72
N VAL A 81 -10.93 -8.80 -10.71
CA VAL A 81 -12.02 -8.17 -11.49
C VAL A 81 -11.78 -8.34 -12.99
N LEU A 82 -10.55 -8.10 -13.45
CA LEU A 82 -10.18 -8.19 -14.85
C LEU A 82 -10.28 -9.64 -15.38
N GLU A 83 -9.94 -10.62 -14.53
CA GLU A 83 -10.07 -12.05 -14.84
C GLU A 83 -11.53 -12.52 -14.82
N GLN A 84 -12.31 -12.12 -13.81
CA GLN A 84 -13.73 -12.49 -13.66
C GLN A 84 -14.55 -12.15 -14.92
N GLU A 85 -14.35 -10.96 -15.45
CA GLU A 85 -15.08 -10.46 -16.62
C GLU A 85 -14.32 -10.69 -17.94
N ASN A 86 -13.15 -11.34 -17.87
CA ASN A 86 -12.28 -11.57 -19.02
C ASN A 86 -11.97 -10.26 -19.81
N ILE A 87 -11.85 -9.15 -19.09
CA ILE A 87 -11.55 -7.82 -19.64
C ILE A 87 -10.11 -7.75 -20.09
N ALA A 88 -9.19 -8.25 -19.26
CA ALA A 88 -7.76 -8.23 -19.56
C ALA A 88 -7.12 -9.61 -19.43
N GLN A 89 -6.10 -9.85 -20.25
CA GLN A 89 -5.25 -11.03 -20.23
C GLN A 89 -3.79 -10.61 -20.21
N GLY A 90 -2.95 -11.42 -19.58
CA GLY A 90 -1.54 -11.12 -19.47
C GLY A 90 -0.69 -12.28 -19.01
N GLN A 91 0.56 -12.00 -18.66
CA GLN A 91 1.51 -12.97 -18.16
C GLN A 91 1.84 -12.64 -16.71
N GLN A 92 1.88 -13.67 -15.85
CA GLN A 92 2.34 -13.53 -14.49
C GLN A 92 3.86 -13.29 -14.46
N GLY A 93 4.26 -12.16 -13.92
CA GLY A 93 5.66 -11.77 -13.74
C GLY A 93 6.02 -11.62 -12.27
N GLN A 94 7.28 -11.28 -12.02
CA GLN A 94 7.76 -11.07 -10.63
C GLN A 94 7.11 -9.86 -9.93
N TYR A 95 6.45 -8.98 -10.68
CA TYR A 95 5.76 -7.78 -10.16
C TYR A 95 4.22 -7.89 -10.27
N GLY A 96 3.69 -9.10 -10.52
CA GLY A 96 2.27 -9.36 -10.71
C GLY A 96 1.89 -9.54 -12.19
N LEU A 97 0.59 -9.40 -12.48
CA LEU A 97 0.05 -9.56 -13.82
C LEU A 97 0.54 -8.44 -14.77
N PHE A 98 1.31 -8.83 -15.77
CA PHE A 98 1.68 -7.97 -16.89
C PHE A 98 0.61 -8.07 -17.98
N ILE A 99 -0.21 -7.02 -18.09
CA ILE A 99 -1.35 -7.00 -19.03
C ILE A 99 -0.82 -6.83 -20.45
N THR A 100 -1.18 -7.76 -21.33
CA THR A 100 -0.80 -7.74 -22.74
C THR A 100 -1.98 -7.52 -23.67
N THR A 101 -3.18 -7.95 -23.26
CA THR A 101 -4.39 -7.86 -24.08
C THR A 101 -5.53 -7.32 -23.22
N VAL A 102 -6.28 -6.35 -23.72
CA VAL A 102 -7.48 -5.81 -23.08
C VAL A 102 -8.60 -5.71 -24.10
N ASP A 103 -9.80 -6.18 -23.75
CA ASP A 103 -10.99 -6.23 -24.62
C ASP A 103 -10.69 -6.76 -26.04
N GLY A 104 -9.77 -7.75 -26.12
CA GLY A 104 -9.37 -8.38 -27.39
C GLY A 104 -8.28 -7.62 -28.16
N GLU A 105 -7.85 -6.43 -27.74
CA GLU A 105 -6.75 -5.70 -28.34
C GLU A 105 -5.44 -6.03 -27.62
N THR A 106 -4.45 -6.51 -28.39
CA THR A 106 -3.13 -6.89 -27.86
C THR A 106 -2.12 -5.78 -28.13
N ALA A 107 -1.36 -5.39 -27.11
CA ALA A 107 -0.25 -4.46 -27.25
C ALA A 107 0.84 -5.06 -28.14
N ASP A 108 1.32 -4.28 -29.11
CA ASP A 108 2.38 -4.70 -30.04
C ASP A 108 3.74 -4.15 -29.57
N ASP A 109 4.60 -5.05 -29.09
CA ASP A 109 5.96 -4.71 -28.62
C ASP A 109 6.80 -4.07 -29.72
N SER A 110 6.55 -4.38 -31.01
CA SER A 110 7.29 -3.78 -32.13
C SER A 110 6.97 -2.29 -32.34
N LEU A 111 5.81 -1.87 -31.83
CA LEU A 111 5.34 -0.47 -31.80
C LEU A 111 5.54 0.19 -30.44
N GLU A 112 6.25 -0.45 -29.52
CA GLU A 112 6.44 0.00 -28.13
C GLU A 112 5.09 0.26 -27.43
N GLN A 113 4.08 -0.57 -27.69
CA GLN A 113 2.77 -0.48 -27.08
C GLN A 113 2.72 -1.19 -25.74
N TRP A 114 1.97 -0.62 -24.80
CA TRP A 114 1.73 -1.20 -23.49
C TRP A 114 0.44 -0.67 -22.86
N TRP A 115 -0.18 -1.49 -22.02
CA TRP A 115 -1.39 -1.13 -21.31
C TRP A 115 -1.05 -0.41 -20.00
N CYS A 116 -1.48 0.84 -19.89
CA CYS A 116 -1.31 1.67 -18.70
C CYS A 116 -2.57 1.61 -17.85
N VAL A 117 -2.40 1.29 -16.57
CA VAL A 117 -3.50 1.29 -15.58
C VAL A 117 -3.45 2.59 -14.79
N THR A 118 -4.58 3.29 -14.73
CA THR A 118 -4.78 4.46 -13.87
C THR A 118 -6.04 4.27 -13.02
N LYS A 119 -6.17 5.02 -11.93
CA LYS A 119 -7.34 5.06 -11.06
C LYS A 119 -7.83 6.49 -10.95
N SER A 120 -9.01 6.78 -11.49
CA SER A 120 -9.59 8.13 -11.54
C SER A 120 -8.59 9.17 -12.08
N GLY A 121 -7.87 8.82 -13.15
CA GLY A 121 -6.82 9.63 -13.77
C GLY A 121 -5.49 9.67 -13.02
N GLY A 122 -5.41 9.07 -11.83
CA GLY A 122 -4.18 8.97 -11.03
C GLY A 122 -3.37 7.73 -11.37
N ARG A 123 -2.03 7.86 -11.31
CA ARG A 123 -1.13 6.73 -11.54
C ARG A 123 -1.30 5.64 -10.49
N VAL A 124 -1.32 4.39 -10.92
CA VAL A 124 -1.25 3.21 -10.06
C VAL A 124 0.19 2.69 -10.07
N ASP A 125 0.82 2.64 -8.88
CA ASP A 125 2.22 2.22 -8.74
C ASP A 125 2.37 0.72 -8.40
N THR A 126 1.26 -0.02 -8.37
CA THR A 126 1.19 -1.46 -8.07
C THR A 126 0.69 -2.23 -9.28
N GLY A 127 1.07 -3.51 -9.38
CA GLY A 127 0.47 -4.41 -10.39
C GLY A 127 -1.02 -4.63 -10.14
N ALA A 128 -1.78 -5.04 -11.17
CA ALA A 128 -3.22 -5.27 -11.06
C ALA A 128 -3.57 -6.25 -9.94
N ASP A 129 -2.77 -7.31 -9.75
CA ASP A 129 -2.98 -8.35 -8.71
C ASP A 129 -2.83 -7.84 -7.27
N THR A 130 -2.19 -6.70 -7.10
CA THR A 130 -1.90 -6.09 -5.78
C THR A 130 -2.55 -4.73 -5.60
N THR A 131 -3.26 -4.23 -6.61
CA THR A 131 -4.03 -3.00 -6.54
C THR A 131 -5.36 -3.26 -5.83
N PRO A 132 -5.56 -2.78 -4.59
CA PRO A 132 -6.81 -3.00 -3.86
C PRO A 132 -7.93 -2.17 -4.49
N ILE A 133 -9.14 -2.75 -4.46
CA ILE A 133 -10.34 -2.10 -4.96
C ILE A 133 -11.32 -1.78 -3.83
N ALA A 134 -12.05 -0.68 -3.98
CA ALA A 134 -13.14 -0.25 -3.12
C ALA A 134 -14.42 -0.07 -3.93
N ASP A 135 -15.55 -0.02 -3.23
CA ASP A 135 -16.84 0.26 -3.87
C ASP A 135 -16.86 1.66 -4.51
N GLY A 136 -17.30 1.73 -5.76
CA GLY A 136 -17.31 2.96 -6.55
C GLY A 136 -16.00 3.34 -7.22
N ASP A 137 -14.98 2.48 -7.15
CA ASP A 137 -13.70 2.75 -7.84
C ASP A 137 -13.86 2.78 -9.36
N HIS A 138 -13.08 3.67 -9.99
CA HIS A 138 -12.98 3.82 -11.44
C HIS A 138 -11.53 3.63 -11.86
N PHE A 139 -11.30 2.62 -12.69
CA PHE A 139 -9.99 2.32 -13.28
C PHE A 139 -10.03 2.54 -14.78
N GLU A 140 -8.94 3.06 -15.34
CA GLU A 140 -8.76 3.22 -16.77
C GLU A 140 -7.60 2.34 -17.25
N LEU A 141 -7.84 1.57 -18.31
CA LEU A 141 -6.82 0.83 -19.04
C LEU A 141 -6.63 1.50 -20.41
N THR A 142 -5.50 2.16 -20.59
CA THR A 142 -5.20 2.91 -21.82
C THR A 142 -4.05 2.25 -22.57
N LEU A 143 -4.24 1.95 -23.84
CA LEU A 143 -3.14 1.52 -24.71
C LEU A 143 -2.27 2.73 -25.07
N LYS A 144 -1.01 2.68 -24.65
CA LYS A 144 -0.02 3.74 -24.88
C LYS A 144 1.08 3.26 -25.81
N THR A 145 1.71 4.21 -26.50
CA THR A 145 2.86 3.97 -27.38
C THR A 145 4.03 4.81 -26.88
N GLY A 146 5.22 4.19 -26.83
CA GLY A 146 6.46 4.80 -26.35
C GLY A 146 6.62 4.70 -24.83
N TYR A 147 7.85 4.89 -24.33
CA TYR A 147 8.25 4.85 -22.92
C TYR A 147 8.61 6.22 -22.40
#